data_82945a7138f9e1b53711e851e71e260d
#
_entry.id   82945a7138f9e1b53711e851e71e260d
#
_cell.length_a   1.000
_cell.length_b   1.000
_cell.length_c   1.000
_cell.angle_alpha   90.00
_cell.angle_beta   90.00
_cell.angle_gamma   90.00
#
_symmetry.space_group_name_H-M   'P 1'
#
loop_
_entity.id
_entity.type
_entity.pdbx_description
1 polymer ?
#
loop_
_entity_poly.entity_id
_entity_poly.type
_entity_poly.pdbx_seq_one_letter_code
_entity_poly.pdbx_strand_id
1 'polypeptide(L)'
;MLLMIDNYDSFTFNLVQYFGELGEEVRVVRNDAIALDEIEAMKPDRIVLSPGPCSPAEAGICVPLLQRYTGRLPILGVCLGHQAIGAALGGRVVRAGRQMHGKTSVIRTDQRGVFKDLPERFTVIRYHSLTIERDSLPDCLEISAVAEDDNEIMGVRHTGPKADPSFAPLEGVQFHPESILTEHGHAMLKNFLTL
;
A
#
# COMPACT_ATOMS: atom_id res chain seq x y z
N MET A 1 5.58 -9.17 14.78
CA MET A 1 5.70 -9.91 13.49
C MET A 1 4.83 -9.22 12.44
N LEU A 2 5.39 -8.91 11.30
CA LEU A 2 4.70 -8.36 10.12
C LEU A 2 4.29 -9.50 9.18
N LEU A 3 3.02 -9.55 8.79
CA LEU A 3 2.54 -10.48 7.76
C LEU A 3 2.62 -9.81 6.38
N MET A 4 3.40 -10.39 5.48
CA MET A 4 3.49 -9.99 4.08
C MET A 4 2.62 -10.90 3.23
N ILE A 5 1.59 -10.36 2.59
CA ILE A 5 0.81 -11.08 1.58
C ILE A 5 1.50 -10.89 0.23
N ASP A 6 2.06 -11.97 -0.29
CA ASP A 6 2.78 -11.98 -1.57
C ASP A 6 1.82 -12.21 -2.73
N ASN A 7 1.68 -11.20 -3.57
CA ASN A 7 0.86 -11.22 -4.79
C ASN A 7 1.62 -11.74 -6.03
N TYR A 8 2.58 -12.66 -5.83
CA TYR A 8 3.37 -13.25 -6.92
C TYR A 8 4.24 -12.24 -7.67
N ASP A 9 4.85 -11.31 -6.90
CA ASP A 9 5.70 -10.28 -7.46
C ASP A 9 7.17 -10.48 -7.10
N SER A 10 8.07 -10.22 -8.05
CA SER A 10 9.52 -10.36 -7.84
C SER A 10 10.08 -9.31 -6.86
N PHE A 11 9.40 -8.18 -6.68
CA PHE A 11 9.79 -7.12 -5.74
C PHE A 11 9.32 -7.36 -4.30
N THR A 12 8.46 -8.36 -4.06
CA THR A 12 8.01 -8.70 -2.70
C THR A 12 9.18 -8.91 -1.75
N PHE A 13 10.21 -9.64 -2.18
CA PHE A 13 11.36 -9.94 -1.33
C PHE A 13 12.27 -8.73 -1.08
N ASN A 14 12.23 -7.70 -1.91
CA ASN A 14 12.89 -6.43 -1.60
C ASN A 14 12.19 -5.72 -0.44
N LEU A 15 10.83 -5.72 -0.40
CA LEU A 15 10.08 -5.24 0.77
C LEU A 15 10.43 -6.04 2.03
N VAL A 16 10.48 -7.37 1.92
CA VAL A 16 10.89 -8.26 3.04
C VAL A 16 12.27 -7.90 3.55
N GLN A 17 13.23 -7.69 2.65
CA GLN A 17 14.57 -7.28 3.01
C GLN A 17 14.57 -5.93 3.74
N TYR A 18 13.89 -4.91 3.21
CA TYR A 18 13.84 -3.59 3.81
C TYR A 18 13.21 -3.62 5.21
N PHE A 19 12.11 -4.35 5.40
CA PHE A 19 11.53 -4.53 6.74
C PHE A 19 12.46 -5.31 7.67
N GLY A 20 13.18 -6.33 7.16
CA GLY A 20 14.21 -7.05 7.93
C GLY A 20 15.36 -6.15 8.37
N GLU A 21 15.84 -5.25 7.49
CA GLU A 21 16.87 -4.24 7.81
C GLU A 21 16.38 -3.24 8.88
N LEU A 22 15.06 -3.00 8.94
CA LEU A 22 14.42 -2.18 9.97
C LEU A 22 14.17 -2.94 11.28
N GLY A 23 14.53 -4.23 11.35
CA GLY A 23 14.43 -5.07 12.55
C GLY A 23 13.12 -5.82 12.70
N GLU A 24 12.25 -5.84 11.67
CA GLU A 24 10.98 -6.57 11.73
C GLU A 24 11.16 -8.06 11.42
N GLU A 25 10.45 -8.89 12.17
CA GLU A 25 10.23 -10.29 11.81
C GLU A 25 9.11 -10.36 10.75
N VAL A 26 9.46 -10.76 9.53
CA VAL A 26 8.52 -10.80 8.39
C VAL A 26 8.14 -12.24 8.06
N ARG A 27 6.86 -12.55 8.10
CA ARG A 27 6.31 -13.80 7.59
C ARG A 27 5.65 -13.58 6.24
N VAL A 28 6.13 -14.26 5.22
CA VAL A 28 5.61 -14.17 3.86
C VAL A 28 4.65 -15.32 3.58
N VAL A 29 3.46 -14.99 3.05
CA VAL A 29 2.47 -15.98 2.63
C VAL A 29 1.85 -15.54 1.30
N ARG A 30 1.67 -16.48 0.37
CA ARG A 30 1.01 -16.22 -0.92
C ARG A 30 -0.45 -15.84 -0.72
N ASN A 31 -0.96 -14.98 -1.58
CA ASN A 31 -2.32 -14.44 -1.51
C ASN A 31 -3.44 -15.49 -1.69
N ASP A 32 -3.11 -16.67 -2.18
CA ASP A 32 -4.00 -17.82 -2.39
C ASP A 32 -3.68 -19.02 -1.47
N ALA A 33 -2.69 -18.88 -0.59
CA ALA A 33 -2.20 -19.95 0.27
C ALA A 33 -2.54 -19.77 1.77
N ILE A 34 -3.46 -18.87 2.09
CA ILE A 34 -3.87 -18.57 3.47
C ILE A 34 -5.35 -18.18 3.52
N ALA A 35 -6.05 -18.62 4.56
CA ALA A 35 -7.41 -18.20 4.86
C ALA A 35 -7.44 -17.06 5.91
N LEU A 36 -8.53 -16.30 5.97
CA LEU A 36 -8.69 -15.19 6.92
C LEU A 36 -8.59 -15.66 8.39
N ASP A 37 -9.12 -16.85 8.69
CA ASP A 37 -9.10 -17.40 10.05
C ASP A 37 -7.68 -17.86 10.47
N GLU A 38 -6.85 -18.25 9.50
CA GLU A 38 -5.43 -18.54 9.75
C GLU A 38 -4.65 -17.26 10.06
N ILE A 39 -4.97 -16.14 9.40
CA ILE A 39 -4.39 -14.83 9.73
C ILE A 39 -4.77 -14.44 11.17
N GLU A 40 -6.02 -14.64 11.56
CA GLU A 40 -6.47 -14.36 12.92
C GLU A 40 -5.75 -15.23 13.95
N ALA A 41 -5.52 -16.50 13.66
CA ALA A 41 -4.76 -17.41 14.50
C ALA A 41 -3.27 -17.04 14.62
N MET A 42 -2.69 -16.47 13.55
CA MET A 42 -1.30 -15.97 13.54
C MET A 42 -1.09 -14.74 14.41
N LYS A 43 -2.12 -13.90 14.61
CA LYS A 43 -2.07 -12.65 15.37
C LYS A 43 -0.91 -11.73 14.93
N PRO A 44 -0.83 -11.34 13.64
CA PRO A 44 0.19 -10.41 13.22
C PRO A 44 -0.02 -9.04 13.87
N ASP A 45 1.06 -8.29 14.10
CA ASP A 45 0.97 -6.92 14.61
C ASP A 45 0.58 -5.94 13.50
N ARG A 46 0.92 -6.26 12.26
CA ARG A 46 0.64 -5.47 11.05
C ARG A 46 0.66 -6.31 9.78
N ILE A 47 0.06 -5.79 8.71
CA ILE A 47 -0.04 -6.49 7.43
C ILE A 47 0.51 -5.59 6.31
N VAL A 48 1.23 -6.19 5.36
CA VAL A 48 1.63 -5.53 4.11
C VAL A 48 1.12 -6.35 2.93
N LEU A 49 0.44 -5.68 2.00
CA LEU A 49 0.02 -6.26 0.72
C LEU A 49 1.03 -5.86 -0.34
N SER A 50 1.71 -6.84 -0.93
CA SER A 50 2.78 -6.61 -1.89
C SER A 50 2.29 -6.09 -3.24
N PRO A 51 3.20 -5.57 -4.09
CA PRO A 51 2.96 -5.48 -5.52
C PRO A 51 2.52 -6.82 -6.11
N GLY A 52 1.98 -6.79 -7.32
CA GLY A 52 1.59 -7.98 -8.05
C GLY A 52 1.07 -7.69 -9.45
N PRO A 53 0.88 -8.74 -10.27
CA PRO A 53 0.31 -8.63 -11.59
C PRO A 53 -1.23 -8.50 -11.55
N CYS A 54 -1.83 -8.25 -12.70
CA CYS A 54 -3.27 -8.23 -12.94
C CYS A 54 -4.00 -7.09 -12.19
N SER A 55 -5.11 -7.42 -11.54
CA SER A 55 -6.00 -6.46 -10.87
C SER A 55 -6.36 -6.93 -9.46
N PRO A 56 -6.94 -6.06 -8.61
CA PRO A 56 -7.41 -6.46 -7.28
C PRO A 56 -8.40 -7.64 -7.26
N ALA A 57 -9.18 -7.82 -8.33
CA ALA A 57 -10.12 -8.94 -8.44
C ALA A 57 -9.41 -10.30 -8.51
N GLU A 58 -8.15 -10.30 -8.93
CA GLU A 58 -7.31 -11.50 -9.09
C GLU A 58 -6.25 -11.61 -7.99
N ALA A 59 -6.26 -10.70 -7.01
CA ALA A 59 -5.31 -10.65 -5.91
C ALA A 59 -5.67 -11.57 -4.72
N GLY A 60 -6.36 -12.68 -4.98
CA GLY A 60 -6.68 -13.69 -3.97
C GLY A 60 -7.38 -13.11 -2.75
N ILE A 61 -6.78 -13.30 -1.58
CA ILE A 61 -7.36 -12.89 -0.29
C ILE A 61 -7.32 -11.37 -0.03
N CYS A 62 -6.62 -10.55 -0.84
CA CYS A 62 -6.34 -9.15 -0.52
C CYS A 62 -7.61 -8.33 -0.25
N VAL A 63 -8.62 -8.40 -1.12
CA VAL A 63 -9.87 -7.65 -0.93
C VAL A 63 -10.66 -8.12 0.30
N PRO A 64 -10.95 -9.41 0.49
CA PRO A 64 -11.58 -9.92 1.72
C PRO A 64 -10.79 -9.60 3.00
N LEU A 65 -9.46 -9.65 2.94
CA LEU A 65 -8.58 -9.29 4.05
C LEU A 65 -8.78 -7.83 4.45
N LEU A 66 -8.76 -6.92 3.49
CA LEU A 66 -8.98 -5.50 3.73
C LEU A 66 -10.36 -5.24 4.33
N GLN A 67 -11.42 -5.88 3.81
CA GLN A 67 -12.77 -5.74 4.36
C GLN A 67 -12.88 -6.22 5.81
N ARG A 68 -12.09 -7.24 6.21
CA ARG A 68 -12.11 -7.79 7.58
C ARG A 68 -11.24 -7.02 8.55
N TYR A 69 -10.06 -6.53 8.11
CA TYR A 69 -9.03 -6.01 9.01
C TYR A 69 -8.85 -4.49 8.99
N THR A 70 -9.50 -3.76 8.08
CA THR A 70 -9.48 -2.29 8.09
C THR A 70 -9.91 -1.74 9.44
N GLY A 71 -9.07 -0.89 10.04
CA GLY A 71 -9.28 -0.32 11.36
C GLY A 71 -8.96 -1.24 12.53
N ARG A 72 -8.62 -2.51 12.29
CA ARG A 72 -8.28 -3.50 13.34
C ARG A 72 -6.78 -3.73 13.46
N LEU A 73 -6.07 -3.70 12.35
CA LEU A 73 -4.61 -3.84 12.27
C LEU A 73 -4.04 -2.76 11.34
N PRO A 74 -2.83 -2.26 11.60
CA PRO A 74 -2.11 -1.43 10.64
C PRO A 74 -1.87 -2.18 9.34
N ILE A 75 -2.28 -1.58 8.20
CA ILE A 75 -2.12 -2.18 6.87
C ILE A 75 -1.47 -1.20 5.92
N LEU A 76 -0.46 -1.67 5.18
CA LEU A 76 0.15 -0.96 4.06
C LEU A 76 -0.08 -1.73 2.76
N GLY A 77 -0.64 -1.08 1.75
CA GLY A 77 -0.74 -1.63 0.40
C GLY A 77 0.28 -1.00 -0.54
N VAL A 78 1.04 -1.83 -1.28
CA VAL A 78 2.02 -1.38 -2.27
C VAL A 78 1.57 -1.78 -3.67
N CYS A 79 1.48 -0.85 -4.60
CA CYS A 79 1.11 -1.03 -6.00
C CYS A 79 -0.25 -1.76 -6.15
N LEU A 80 -0.27 -3.06 -6.43
CA LEU A 80 -1.51 -3.86 -6.45
C LEU A 80 -2.22 -3.82 -5.08
N GLY A 81 -1.47 -3.86 -3.96
CA GLY A 81 -2.02 -3.73 -2.62
C GLY A 81 -2.71 -2.38 -2.38
N HIS A 82 -2.18 -1.29 -2.92
CA HIS A 82 -2.81 0.03 -2.91
C HIS A 82 -4.12 0.04 -3.71
N GLN A 83 -4.12 -0.56 -4.90
CA GLN A 83 -5.33 -0.69 -5.72
C GLN A 83 -6.38 -1.56 -5.03
N ALA A 84 -5.96 -2.62 -4.32
CA ALA A 84 -6.85 -3.46 -3.53
C ALA A 84 -7.54 -2.67 -2.40
N ILE A 85 -6.85 -1.70 -1.78
CA ILE A 85 -7.46 -0.79 -0.79
C ILE A 85 -8.60 0.00 -1.43
N GLY A 86 -8.37 0.63 -2.58
CA GLY A 86 -9.41 1.34 -3.31
C GLY A 86 -10.61 0.47 -3.62
N ALA A 87 -10.38 -0.73 -4.18
CA ALA A 87 -11.42 -1.67 -4.55
C ALA A 87 -12.20 -2.21 -3.33
N ALA A 88 -11.52 -2.57 -2.24
CA ALA A 88 -12.13 -3.12 -1.04
C ALA A 88 -13.09 -2.15 -0.35
N LEU A 89 -12.84 -0.86 -0.46
CA LEU A 89 -13.62 0.22 0.16
C LEU A 89 -14.65 0.84 -0.79
N GLY A 90 -14.80 0.33 -2.01
CA GLY A 90 -15.86 0.71 -2.95
C GLY A 90 -15.43 1.66 -4.08
N GLY A 91 -14.14 1.98 -4.19
CA GLY A 91 -13.58 2.71 -5.32
C GLY A 91 -13.39 1.82 -6.55
N ARG A 92 -13.27 2.45 -7.71
CA ARG A 92 -12.97 1.76 -8.97
C ARG A 92 -11.48 1.80 -9.29
N VAL A 93 -10.97 0.67 -9.78
CA VAL A 93 -9.62 0.57 -10.35
C VAL A 93 -9.76 0.50 -11.86
N VAL A 94 -9.14 1.44 -12.55
CA VAL A 94 -9.28 1.65 -13.97
C VAL A 94 -7.91 1.68 -14.65
N ARG A 95 -7.87 1.65 -15.98
CA ARG A 95 -6.62 1.86 -16.71
C ARG A 95 -6.10 3.27 -16.44
N ALA A 96 -4.82 3.36 -16.11
CA ALA A 96 -4.12 4.63 -15.99
C ALA A 96 -4.15 5.38 -17.31
N GLY A 97 -4.29 6.70 -17.24
CA GLY A 97 -4.22 7.55 -18.43
C GLY A 97 -2.89 7.41 -19.16
N ARG A 98 -1.84 7.04 -18.44
CA ARG A 98 -0.49 6.78 -18.97
C ARG A 98 0.06 5.50 -18.35
N GLN A 99 0.43 4.55 -19.21
CA GLN A 99 1.09 3.33 -18.75
C GLN A 99 2.52 3.62 -18.29
N MET A 100 2.83 3.26 -17.05
CA MET A 100 4.15 3.45 -16.45
C MET A 100 4.85 2.09 -16.29
N HIS A 101 6.06 1.99 -16.87
CA HIS A 101 6.87 0.78 -16.84
C HIS A 101 8.33 1.16 -16.58
N GLY A 102 8.74 1.13 -15.34
CA GLY A 102 10.11 1.51 -14.96
C GLY A 102 10.42 2.98 -15.18
N LYS A 103 9.43 3.84 -15.10
CA LYS A 103 9.57 5.29 -15.24
C LYS A 103 9.46 5.97 -13.89
N THR A 104 10.24 7.03 -13.70
CA THR A 104 10.16 7.84 -12.49
C THR A 104 9.20 9.01 -12.67
N SER A 105 8.57 9.40 -11.57
CA SER A 105 7.79 10.64 -11.45
C SER A 105 8.16 11.33 -10.15
N VAL A 106 8.07 12.66 -10.14
CA VAL A 106 8.07 13.42 -8.89
C VAL A 106 6.67 13.35 -8.31
N ILE A 107 6.55 12.96 -7.04
CA ILE A 107 5.29 13.01 -6.32
C ILE A 107 5.28 14.19 -5.36
N ARG A 108 4.07 14.68 -5.05
CA ARG A 108 3.82 15.63 -3.97
C ARG A 108 2.97 14.94 -2.91
N THR A 109 3.42 15.00 -1.67
CA THR A 109 2.82 14.33 -0.51
C THR A 109 2.22 15.33 0.46
N ASP A 110 1.37 14.84 1.38
CA ASP A 110 0.81 15.61 2.48
C ASP A 110 1.70 15.62 3.74
N GLN A 111 2.85 14.98 3.70
CA GLN A 111 3.82 14.85 4.80
C GLN A 111 3.24 14.26 6.09
N ARG A 112 2.22 13.39 5.99
CA ARG A 112 1.59 12.69 7.12
C ARG A 112 1.67 11.17 6.93
N GLY A 113 1.42 10.40 8.01
CA GLY A 113 1.44 8.94 7.98
C GLY A 113 2.78 8.41 7.48
N VAL A 114 2.78 7.56 6.45
CA VAL A 114 4.03 7.02 5.87
C VAL A 114 4.94 8.10 5.29
N PHE A 115 4.42 9.30 4.99
CA PHE A 115 5.20 10.45 4.47
C PHE A 115 5.67 11.43 5.56
N LYS A 116 5.42 11.11 6.83
CA LYS A 116 5.83 11.97 7.94
C LYS A 116 7.35 12.22 7.93
N ASP A 117 7.73 13.48 8.16
CA ASP A 117 9.12 13.94 8.23
C ASP A 117 9.94 13.71 6.93
N LEU A 118 9.26 13.45 5.81
CA LEU A 118 9.86 13.38 4.47
C LEU A 118 9.67 14.71 3.73
N PRO A 119 10.49 14.98 2.69
CA PRO A 119 10.25 16.12 1.81
C PRO A 119 8.84 16.08 1.22
N GLU A 120 8.22 17.23 1.02
CA GLU A 120 6.92 17.35 0.35
C GLU A 120 6.96 16.74 -1.07
N ARG A 121 8.12 16.84 -1.73
CA ARG A 121 8.33 16.41 -3.12
C ARG A 121 9.58 15.54 -3.22
N PHE A 122 9.45 14.38 -3.86
CA PHE A 122 10.59 13.50 -4.13
C PHE A 122 10.26 12.53 -5.29
N THR A 123 11.31 11.89 -5.81
CA THR A 123 11.22 11.00 -6.97
C THR A 123 10.85 9.58 -6.55
N VAL A 124 9.91 8.96 -7.26
CA VAL A 124 9.53 7.56 -7.10
C VAL A 124 9.50 6.83 -8.44
N ILE A 125 9.69 5.51 -8.42
CA ILE A 125 9.54 4.66 -9.61
C ILE A 125 8.14 4.05 -9.68
N ARG A 126 7.60 3.96 -10.88
CA ARG A 126 6.27 3.45 -11.18
C ARG A 126 6.32 2.28 -12.15
N TYR A 127 5.56 1.22 -11.83
CA TYR A 127 5.38 0.01 -12.64
C TYR A 127 3.90 -0.38 -12.66
N HIS A 128 3.02 0.46 -13.20
CA HIS A 128 1.59 0.18 -13.21
C HIS A 128 0.89 0.61 -14.50
N SER A 129 -0.13 -0.12 -14.87
CA SER A 129 -1.07 0.19 -15.95
C SER A 129 -2.49 0.46 -15.44
N LEU A 130 -2.73 0.21 -14.14
CA LEU A 130 -3.98 0.49 -13.45
C LEU A 130 -3.76 1.54 -12.37
N THR A 131 -4.83 2.26 -12.03
CA THR A 131 -4.85 3.28 -10.98
C THR A 131 -6.22 3.32 -10.30
N ILE A 132 -6.28 3.84 -9.07
CA ILE A 132 -7.55 4.15 -8.42
C ILE A 132 -8.15 5.37 -9.13
N GLU A 133 -9.39 5.23 -9.61
CA GLU A 133 -10.10 6.33 -10.27
C GLU A 133 -10.48 7.41 -9.25
N ARG A 134 -10.04 8.64 -9.51
CA ARG A 134 -10.21 9.78 -8.60
C ARG A 134 -11.68 10.07 -8.30
N ASP A 135 -12.54 10.05 -9.30
CA ASP A 135 -13.96 10.40 -9.19
C ASP A 135 -14.78 9.35 -8.41
N SER A 136 -14.23 8.17 -8.22
CA SER A 136 -14.84 7.08 -7.45
C SER A 136 -14.17 6.84 -6.08
N LEU A 137 -13.22 7.72 -5.69
CA LEU A 137 -12.54 7.56 -4.41
C LEU A 137 -13.57 7.64 -3.26
N PRO A 138 -13.64 6.60 -2.40
CA PRO A 138 -14.58 6.60 -1.29
C PRO A 138 -14.30 7.73 -0.28
N ASP A 139 -15.34 8.29 0.35
CA ASP A 139 -15.23 9.37 1.34
C ASP A 139 -14.36 9.02 2.56
N CYS A 140 -14.18 7.72 2.84
CA CYS A 140 -13.32 7.25 3.92
C CYS A 140 -11.82 7.25 3.54
N LEU A 141 -11.48 7.52 2.28
CA LEU A 141 -10.10 7.64 1.82
C LEU A 141 -9.75 9.08 1.48
N GLU A 142 -8.63 9.56 1.96
CA GLU A 142 -8.00 10.80 1.51
C GLU A 142 -6.80 10.50 0.60
N ILE A 143 -6.53 11.39 -0.35
CA ILE A 143 -5.35 11.32 -1.19
C ILE A 143 -4.17 11.88 -0.39
N SER A 144 -3.17 11.05 -0.14
CA SER A 144 -1.96 11.41 0.60
C SER A 144 -0.77 11.79 -0.30
N ALA A 145 -0.80 11.35 -1.57
CA ALA A 145 0.20 11.73 -2.57
C ALA A 145 -0.36 11.71 -3.99
N VAL A 146 0.19 12.59 -4.85
CA VAL A 146 -0.14 12.66 -6.28
C VAL A 146 1.14 12.79 -7.12
N ALA A 147 1.16 12.23 -8.32
CA ALA A 147 2.22 12.45 -9.30
C ALA A 147 2.04 13.84 -9.93
N GLU A 148 3.14 14.58 -10.11
CA GLU A 148 3.08 15.95 -10.64
C GLU A 148 2.94 15.98 -12.18
N ASP A 149 3.36 14.94 -12.87
CA ASP A 149 3.37 14.86 -14.32
C ASP A 149 2.03 14.47 -14.95
N ASP A 150 1.16 13.75 -14.24
CA ASP A 150 -0.13 13.27 -14.75
C ASP A 150 -1.28 13.38 -13.72
N ASN A 151 -0.99 13.89 -12.52
CA ASN A 151 -1.95 14.04 -11.42
C ASN A 151 -2.63 12.72 -10.98
N GLU A 152 -2.01 11.56 -11.27
CA GLU A 152 -2.50 10.28 -10.77
C GLU A 152 -2.32 10.16 -9.25
N ILE A 153 -3.24 9.40 -8.62
CA ILE A 153 -3.18 9.11 -7.19
C ILE A 153 -1.98 8.19 -6.93
N MET A 154 -1.03 8.68 -6.12
CA MET A 154 0.17 7.95 -5.73
C MET A 154 0.15 7.51 -4.27
N GLY A 155 -0.79 8.00 -3.48
CA GLY A 155 -0.99 7.57 -2.11
C GLY A 155 -2.43 7.79 -1.65
N VAL A 156 -2.93 6.86 -0.84
CA VAL A 156 -4.23 6.98 -0.13
C VAL A 156 -4.06 6.64 1.33
N ARG A 157 -4.90 7.24 2.15
CA ARG A 157 -4.99 6.96 3.60
C ARG A 157 -6.43 6.90 4.02
N HIS A 158 -6.79 5.93 4.86
CA HIS A 158 -8.10 5.88 5.50
C HIS A 158 -8.19 6.95 6.59
N THR A 159 -9.23 7.76 6.55
CA THR A 159 -9.41 8.88 7.51
C THR A 159 -9.82 8.43 8.91
N GLY A 160 -10.27 7.17 9.04
CA GLY A 160 -10.81 6.63 10.28
C GLY A 160 -12.14 7.31 10.71
N PRO A 161 -12.85 6.75 11.67
CA PRO A 161 -13.91 7.46 12.36
C PRO A 161 -13.31 8.59 13.20
N LYS A 162 -13.78 9.83 13.04
CA LYS A 162 -13.22 11.04 13.70
C LYS A 162 -13.09 10.98 15.23
N ALA A 163 -13.71 10.01 15.88
CA ALA A 163 -13.75 9.88 17.34
C ALA A 163 -13.16 8.56 17.87
N ASP A 164 -12.55 7.73 17.01
CA ASP A 164 -12.01 6.44 17.42
C ASP A 164 -10.47 6.40 17.30
N PRO A 165 -9.74 6.69 18.39
CA PRO A 165 -8.28 6.63 18.39
C PRO A 165 -7.73 5.20 18.31
N SER A 166 -8.59 4.17 18.45
CA SER A 166 -8.19 2.76 18.32
C SER A 166 -8.24 2.26 16.88
N PHE A 167 -8.76 3.08 15.94
CA PHE A 167 -8.80 2.71 14.53
C PHE A 167 -7.40 2.60 13.96
N ALA A 168 -7.00 1.37 13.61
CA ALA A 168 -5.66 1.09 13.11
C ALA A 168 -5.42 1.73 11.73
N PRO A 169 -4.23 2.26 11.45
CA PRO A 169 -3.89 2.92 10.20
C PRO A 169 -4.04 2.00 8.98
N LEU A 170 -4.57 2.56 7.90
CA LEU A 170 -4.60 1.92 6.58
C LEU A 170 -4.07 2.92 5.56
N GLU A 171 -2.94 2.60 4.94
CA GLU A 171 -2.30 3.44 3.94
C GLU A 171 -1.93 2.63 2.70
N GLY A 172 -1.87 3.28 1.56
CA GLY A 172 -1.45 2.65 0.32
C GLY A 172 -0.61 3.59 -0.53
N VAL A 173 0.41 3.03 -1.21
CA VAL A 173 1.25 3.74 -2.17
C VAL A 173 1.24 3.02 -3.52
N GLN A 174 1.02 3.78 -4.62
CA GLN A 174 0.95 3.21 -5.97
C GLN A 174 2.33 2.89 -6.55
N PHE A 175 3.35 3.55 -6.08
CA PHE A 175 4.74 3.36 -6.48
C PHE A 175 5.44 2.27 -5.64
N HIS A 176 6.71 2.02 -5.91
CA HIS A 176 7.51 0.95 -5.31
C HIS A 176 8.54 1.52 -4.31
N PRO A 177 8.24 1.58 -3.00
CA PRO A 177 9.18 2.08 -1.99
C PRO A 177 10.43 1.19 -1.83
N GLU A 178 10.34 -0.08 -2.23
CA GLU A 178 11.43 -1.07 -2.16
C GLU A 178 12.43 -0.96 -3.30
N SER A 179 12.19 -0.10 -4.26
CA SER A 179 13.10 0.09 -5.38
C SER A 179 14.17 1.13 -5.04
N ILE A 180 15.41 0.85 -5.46
CA ILE A 180 16.54 1.77 -5.33
C ILE A 180 16.30 3.11 -6.06
N LEU A 181 15.41 3.15 -7.04
CA LEU A 181 15.05 4.36 -7.77
C LEU A 181 13.94 5.19 -7.10
N THR A 182 13.43 4.72 -5.97
CA THR A 182 12.51 5.49 -5.12
C THR A 182 13.28 6.12 -3.98
N GLU A 183 13.24 7.45 -3.91
CA GLU A 183 13.83 8.19 -2.79
C GLU A 183 13.04 7.93 -1.50
N HIS A 184 13.73 7.90 -0.38
CA HIS A 184 13.15 7.76 0.97
C HIS A 184 12.38 6.47 1.26
N GLY A 185 12.55 5.40 0.46
CA GLY A 185 11.81 4.15 0.62
C GLY A 185 11.89 3.54 2.02
N HIS A 186 13.11 3.39 2.58
CA HIS A 186 13.30 2.90 3.95
C HIS A 186 12.62 3.78 5.01
N ALA A 187 12.67 5.11 4.84
CA ALA A 187 12.07 6.03 5.79
C ALA A 187 10.53 5.91 5.78
N MET A 188 9.91 5.73 4.60
CA MET A 188 8.47 5.46 4.49
C MET A 188 8.08 4.16 5.18
N LEU A 189 8.82 3.07 4.94
CA LEU A 189 8.55 1.78 5.58
C LEU A 189 8.77 1.84 7.10
N LYS A 190 9.79 2.58 7.56
CA LYS A 190 10.01 2.85 8.99
C LYS A 190 8.85 3.64 9.59
N ASN A 191 8.32 4.65 8.89
CA ASN A 191 7.17 5.40 9.37
C ASN A 191 5.95 4.47 9.54
N PHE A 192 5.69 3.57 8.57
CA PHE A 192 4.62 2.58 8.71
C PHE A 192 4.77 1.72 9.97
N LEU A 193 5.98 1.34 10.35
CA LEU A 193 6.23 0.55 11.57
C LEU A 193 5.93 1.32 12.87
N THR A 194 5.80 2.63 12.81
CA THR A 194 5.53 3.50 13.98
C THR A 194 4.11 4.05 14.05
N LEU A 195 3.26 3.73 13.06
CA LEU A 195 1.85 4.15 13.01
C LEU A 195 0.94 3.38 13.98
#